data_c3741f2afb2c361b58b69473e43ee6ff
#
_entry.id   c3741f2afb2c361b58b69473e43ee6ff
#
_cell.length_a   1.000
_cell.length_b   1.000
_cell.length_c   1.000
_cell.angle_alpha   90.00
_cell.angle_beta   90.00
_cell.angle_gamma   90.00
#
_symmetry.space_group_name_H-M   'P 1'
#
loop_
_entity.id
_entity.type
_entity.pdbx_description
1 polymer ?
#
loop_
_entity_poly.entity_id
_entity_poly.type
_entity_poly.pdbx_seq_one_letter_code
_entity_poly.pdbx_strand_id
1 'polypeptide(L)'
;MAIYLTELDEDKLWFPSPYEALNDPNGLLAFGGDLSPDRLLLAYQNGIFPWYGPGEPLLWWSPSPRAVFDPKTFKPAKSLKKFQKKHQYQISINLATEAVIDHCASMRPENETWLNEEMRASYKKLATLGHCHSVEVWKDEALIGGLYGLSIGQVFCGESMFSRETNASKIALWYFCEHFKSMKGQLIDCQVMNPHLKSLGAQELDRDDFMQSLLSLRQEKVVENSFKAQWLELSSEENQ
;
A
#
# COMPACT_ATOMS: atom_id res chain seq x y z
N MET A 1 1.18 8.56 32.79
CA MET A 1 2.39 7.72 32.63
C MET A 1 3.30 8.42 31.62
N ALA A 2 4.60 8.52 31.86
CA ALA A 2 5.52 9.03 30.85
C ALA A 2 5.63 7.96 29.73
N ILE A 3 5.44 8.35 28.48
CA ILE A 3 5.63 7.49 27.31
C ILE A 3 7.11 7.66 26.92
N TYR A 4 7.85 6.55 26.90
CA TYR A 4 9.21 6.52 26.36
C TYR A 4 9.11 5.97 24.93
N LEU A 5 9.43 6.83 23.98
CA LEU A 5 9.44 6.48 22.57
C LEU A 5 10.89 6.51 22.06
N THR A 6 11.27 5.52 21.28
CA THR A 6 12.63 5.44 20.71
C THR A 6 12.84 6.55 19.69
N GLU A 7 13.89 7.34 19.86
CA GLU A 7 14.37 8.30 18.88
C GLU A 7 15.32 7.61 17.90
N LEU A 8 15.06 7.77 16.61
CA LEU A 8 15.90 7.25 15.54
C LEU A 8 16.93 8.29 15.13
N ASP A 9 18.18 7.88 15.09
CA ASP A 9 19.31 8.67 14.58
C ASP A 9 19.27 8.67 13.03
N GLU A 10 19.49 9.81 12.40
CA GLU A 10 19.53 9.92 10.95
C GLU A 10 20.71 9.13 10.34
N ASP A 11 21.85 9.06 11.05
CA ASP A 11 23.07 8.40 10.57
C ASP A 11 23.05 6.87 10.75
N LYS A 12 22.10 6.32 11.49
CA LYS A 12 22.02 4.88 11.79
C LYS A 12 20.78 4.25 11.19
N LEU A 13 21.00 3.32 10.29
CA LEU A 13 19.91 2.56 9.63
C LEU A 13 19.49 1.38 10.52
N TRP A 14 18.50 1.59 11.40
CA TRP A 14 17.94 0.56 12.26
C TRP A 14 16.52 0.93 12.74
N PHE A 15 15.81 -0.04 13.29
CA PHE A 15 14.54 0.15 13.99
C PHE A 15 14.48 -0.72 15.24
N PRO A 16 13.76 -0.30 16.31
CA PRO A 16 13.40 -1.19 17.40
C PRO A 16 12.50 -2.31 16.89
N SER A 17 12.36 -3.36 17.69
CA SER A 17 11.50 -4.47 17.35
C SER A 17 10.03 -4.02 17.21
N PRO A 18 9.26 -4.44 16.18
CA PRO A 18 7.82 -4.18 16.10
C PRO A 18 7.04 -4.61 17.35
N TYR A 19 7.57 -5.57 18.11
CA TYR A 19 6.97 -6.03 19.36
C TYR A 19 7.10 -5.03 20.52
N GLU A 20 7.94 -3.99 20.34
CA GLU A 20 8.10 -2.89 21.31
C GLU A 20 7.09 -1.75 21.05
N ALA A 21 6.28 -1.84 19.98
CA ALA A 21 5.26 -0.85 19.68
C ALA A 21 4.25 -0.70 20.81
N LEU A 22 3.86 0.54 21.12
CA LEU A 22 2.91 0.86 22.17
C LEU A 22 1.52 0.25 21.89
N ASN A 23 0.80 -0.04 22.97
CA ASN A 23 -0.60 -0.42 22.88
C ASN A 23 -1.53 0.80 22.79
N ASP A 24 -1.10 1.95 23.34
CA ASP A 24 -1.81 3.21 23.29
C ASP A 24 -0.80 4.38 23.24
N PRO A 25 -0.73 5.12 22.12
CA PRO A 25 -1.45 4.88 20.82
C PRO A 25 -1.01 3.55 20.19
N ASN A 26 -2.02 2.79 19.69
CA ASN A 26 -1.77 1.45 19.13
C ASN A 26 -0.79 1.47 17.97
N GLY A 27 0.36 0.85 18.17
CA GLY A 27 1.36 0.65 17.14
C GLY A 27 2.43 1.74 17.04
N LEU A 28 2.37 2.82 17.80
CA LEU A 28 3.43 3.83 17.82
C LEU A 28 4.73 3.20 18.33
N LEU A 29 5.79 3.29 17.52
CA LEU A 29 7.04 2.56 17.77
C LEU A 29 8.25 3.47 17.98
N ALA A 30 8.41 4.49 17.15
CA ALA A 30 9.58 5.36 17.16
C ALA A 30 9.27 6.73 16.55
N PHE A 31 10.18 7.69 16.72
CA PHE A 31 10.13 8.99 16.04
C PHE A 31 11.52 9.38 15.53
N GLY A 32 11.58 10.34 14.59
CA GLY A 32 12.84 10.83 14.02
C GLY A 32 13.36 9.94 12.89
N GLY A 33 14.67 10.01 12.66
CA GLY A 33 15.28 9.42 11.47
C GLY A 33 14.97 10.25 10.22
N ASP A 34 14.93 9.58 9.06
CA ASP A 34 14.74 10.19 7.75
C ASP A 34 13.78 9.37 6.87
N LEU A 35 13.42 9.89 5.69
CA LEU A 35 12.60 9.20 4.69
C LEU A 35 13.45 8.68 3.49
N SER A 36 14.72 8.36 3.72
CA SER A 36 15.57 7.78 2.69
C SER A 36 14.98 6.45 2.18
N PRO A 37 15.22 6.09 0.91
CA PRO A 37 14.78 4.82 0.37
C PRO A 37 15.21 3.61 1.21
N ASP A 38 16.45 3.60 1.70
CA ASP A 38 16.98 2.50 2.49
C ASP A 38 16.25 2.34 3.82
N ARG A 39 15.96 3.45 4.51
CA ARG A 39 15.19 3.42 5.76
C ARG A 39 13.74 3.01 5.52
N LEU A 40 13.09 3.52 4.49
CA LEU A 40 11.74 3.10 4.13
C LEU A 40 11.69 1.61 3.82
N LEU A 41 12.59 1.10 2.99
CA LEU A 41 12.65 -0.33 2.67
C LEU A 41 12.90 -1.18 3.91
N LEU A 42 13.82 -0.77 4.79
CA LEU A 42 14.06 -1.46 6.05
C LEU A 42 12.81 -1.47 6.94
N ALA A 43 12.09 -0.35 7.03
CA ALA A 43 10.85 -0.24 7.80
C ALA A 43 9.81 -1.25 7.30
N TYR A 44 9.48 -1.20 6.00
CA TYR A 44 8.46 -2.10 5.41
C TYR A 44 8.86 -3.57 5.49
N GLN A 45 10.13 -3.91 5.34
CA GLN A 45 10.65 -5.27 5.53
C GLN A 45 10.45 -5.80 6.95
N ASN A 46 10.25 -4.91 7.92
CA ASN A 46 10.02 -5.25 9.33
C ASN A 46 8.59 -4.93 9.80
N GLY A 47 7.65 -4.69 8.89
CA GLY A 47 6.25 -4.42 9.23
C GLY A 47 6.03 -3.05 9.86
N ILE A 48 6.95 -2.12 9.64
CA ILE A 48 6.93 -0.74 10.14
C ILE A 48 6.65 0.21 8.98
N PHE A 49 5.92 1.29 9.22
CA PHE A 49 5.64 2.31 8.21
C PHE A 49 5.61 3.71 8.82
N PRO A 50 5.93 4.76 8.06
CA PRO A 50 5.82 6.14 8.51
C PRO A 50 4.37 6.61 8.40
N TRP A 51 3.89 7.30 9.43
CA TRP A 51 2.60 7.99 9.41
C TRP A 51 2.58 9.12 10.42
N TYR A 52 2.46 10.36 9.96
CA TYR A 52 2.47 11.57 10.77
C TYR A 52 1.71 12.69 10.10
N GLY A 53 1.14 13.58 10.88
CA GLY A 53 0.39 14.75 10.42
C GLY A 53 1.26 15.98 10.21
N PRO A 54 0.71 17.04 9.60
CA PRO A 54 1.40 18.31 9.46
C PRO A 54 1.82 18.88 10.82
N GLY A 55 3.10 19.22 10.95
CA GLY A 55 3.67 19.77 12.18
C GLY A 55 4.04 18.75 13.26
N GLU A 56 3.77 17.48 13.02
CA GLU A 56 4.25 16.38 13.87
C GLU A 56 5.68 15.96 13.45
N PRO A 57 6.49 15.41 14.36
CA PRO A 57 7.73 14.76 13.97
C PRO A 57 7.44 13.53 13.09
N LEU A 58 8.44 13.07 12.37
CA LEU A 58 8.36 11.80 11.65
C LEU A 58 8.11 10.66 12.64
N LEU A 59 6.97 9.99 12.55
CA LEU A 59 6.53 8.90 13.41
C LEU A 59 6.50 7.58 12.66
N TRP A 60 6.90 6.50 13.33
CA TRP A 60 6.95 5.15 12.81
C TRP A 60 6.02 4.24 13.58
N TRP A 61 5.28 3.41 12.85
CA TRP A 61 4.18 2.63 13.38
C TRP A 61 4.26 1.16 12.99
N SER A 62 3.82 0.31 13.91
CA SER A 62 3.55 -1.10 13.67
C SER A 62 2.32 -1.53 14.50
N PRO A 63 1.09 -1.22 14.05
CA PRO A 63 -0.12 -1.52 14.79
C PRO A 63 -0.46 -3.02 14.79
N SER A 64 -1.29 -3.43 15.75
CA SER A 64 -1.91 -4.74 15.83
C SER A 64 -3.34 -4.59 16.35
N PRO A 65 -4.36 -5.25 15.71
CA PRO A 65 -4.23 -6.12 14.55
C PRO A 65 -3.87 -5.38 13.26
N ARG A 66 -3.36 -6.12 12.26
CA ARG A 66 -2.95 -5.63 10.95
C ARG A 66 -4.01 -5.93 9.89
N ALA A 67 -4.45 -4.90 9.16
CA ALA A 67 -5.38 -5.09 8.05
C ALA A 67 -4.69 -5.62 6.81
N VAL A 68 -5.22 -6.70 6.22
CA VAL A 68 -4.62 -7.37 5.07
C VAL A 68 -5.67 -7.84 4.07
N PHE A 69 -5.26 -8.01 2.79
CA PHE A 69 -5.96 -8.85 1.82
C PHE A 69 -5.10 -10.06 1.45
N ASP A 70 -5.74 -11.21 1.31
CA ASP A 70 -5.19 -12.34 0.57
C ASP A 70 -5.66 -12.25 -0.88
N PRO A 71 -4.76 -11.99 -1.86
CA PRO A 71 -5.15 -11.84 -3.25
C PRO A 71 -5.76 -13.12 -3.84
N LYS A 72 -5.54 -14.29 -3.24
CA LYS A 72 -6.12 -15.56 -3.70
C LYS A 72 -7.60 -15.71 -3.32
N THR A 73 -7.99 -15.09 -2.22
CA THR A 73 -9.37 -15.16 -1.70
C THR A 73 -10.21 -13.92 -2.03
N PHE A 74 -9.58 -12.86 -2.53
CA PHE A 74 -10.28 -11.65 -2.92
C PHE A 74 -11.32 -11.92 -4.00
N LYS A 75 -12.54 -11.43 -3.79
CA LYS A 75 -13.65 -11.59 -4.75
C LYS A 75 -14.35 -10.25 -4.96
N PRO A 76 -14.30 -9.70 -6.19
CA PRO A 76 -15.04 -8.49 -6.49
C PRO A 76 -16.56 -8.74 -6.39
N ALA A 77 -17.29 -7.76 -5.87
CA ALA A 77 -18.75 -7.85 -5.80
C ALA A 77 -19.36 -8.01 -7.21
N LYS A 78 -20.45 -8.77 -7.32
CA LYS A 78 -21.17 -8.96 -8.61
C LYS A 78 -21.58 -7.63 -9.26
N SER A 79 -21.94 -6.64 -8.45
CA SER A 79 -22.26 -5.29 -8.94
C SER A 79 -21.05 -4.59 -9.54
N LEU A 80 -19.84 -4.79 -8.98
CA LEU A 80 -18.59 -4.23 -9.49
C LEU A 80 -18.23 -4.85 -10.85
N LYS A 81 -18.36 -6.17 -11.00
CA LYS A 81 -18.18 -6.87 -12.29
C LYS A 81 -19.14 -6.34 -13.36
N LYS A 82 -20.44 -6.21 -13.03
CA LYS A 82 -21.43 -5.62 -13.95
C LYS A 82 -21.10 -4.18 -14.33
N PHE A 83 -20.63 -3.39 -13.36
CA PHE A 83 -20.24 -2.01 -13.59
C PHE A 83 -19.05 -1.94 -14.56
N GLN A 84 -17.99 -2.70 -14.32
CA GLN A 84 -16.80 -2.73 -15.18
C GLN A 84 -17.15 -3.21 -16.61
N LYS A 85 -17.97 -4.25 -16.73
CA LYS A 85 -18.45 -4.73 -18.05
C LYS A 85 -19.21 -3.67 -18.84
N LYS A 86 -19.95 -2.79 -18.15
CA LYS A 86 -20.70 -1.69 -18.77
C LYS A 86 -19.81 -0.51 -19.16
N HIS A 87 -18.88 -0.12 -18.26
CA HIS A 87 -18.09 1.11 -18.41
C HIS A 87 -16.75 0.90 -19.11
N GLN A 88 -16.23 -0.33 -19.11
CA GLN A 88 -15.01 -0.74 -19.81
C GLN A 88 -13.80 0.16 -19.48
N TYR A 89 -13.62 0.51 -18.20
CA TYR A 89 -12.44 1.24 -17.78
C TYR A 89 -11.18 0.45 -18.12
N GLN A 90 -10.17 1.14 -18.62
CA GLN A 90 -8.86 0.55 -18.90
C GLN A 90 -8.00 0.59 -17.64
N ILE A 91 -7.22 -0.46 -17.42
CA ILE A 91 -6.38 -0.58 -16.22
C ILE A 91 -4.95 -0.81 -16.67
N SER A 92 -4.02 -0.12 -16.00
CA SER A 92 -2.60 -0.29 -16.20
C SER A 92 -1.85 -0.48 -14.89
N ILE A 93 -0.60 -0.86 -14.97
CA ILE A 93 0.35 -0.89 -13.88
C ILE A 93 1.58 -0.08 -14.28
N ASN A 94 2.04 0.79 -13.38
CA ASN A 94 3.26 1.59 -13.51
C ASN A 94 3.36 2.49 -14.76
N LEU A 95 2.25 2.85 -15.42
CA LEU A 95 2.26 3.82 -16.51
C LEU A 95 2.28 5.28 -16.01
N ALA A 96 1.76 5.53 -14.79
CA ALA A 96 1.63 6.87 -14.25
C ALA A 96 1.80 6.93 -12.72
N THR A 97 2.79 6.25 -12.18
CA THR A 97 2.98 6.09 -10.71
C THR A 97 3.05 7.43 -10.00
N GLU A 98 3.82 8.39 -10.49
CA GLU A 98 3.93 9.72 -9.87
C GLU A 98 2.60 10.45 -9.84
N ALA A 99 1.82 10.37 -10.93
CA ALA A 99 0.50 10.99 -10.99
C ALA A 99 -0.48 10.33 -10.00
N VAL A 100 -0.42 9.00 -9.82
CA VAL A 100 -1.24 8.30 -8.82
C VAL A 100 -0.89 8.79 -7.41
N ILE A 101 0.39 8.91 -7.06
CA ILE A 101 0.85 9.43 -5.76
C ILE A 101 0.31 10.85 -5.53
N ASP A 102 0.45 11.74 -6.52
CA ASP A 102 -0.04 13.12 -6.42
C ASP A 102 -1.57 13.19 -6.30
N HIS A 103 -2.30 12.34 -7.03
CA HIS A 103 -3.76 12.27 -6.91
C HIS A 103 -4.21 11.75 -5.55
N CYS A 104 -3.53 10.77 -4.98
CA CYS A 104 -3.81 10.30 -3.62
C CYS A 104 -3.64 11.43 -2.59
N ALA A 105 -2.57 12.23 -2.72
CA ALA A 105 -2.34 13.38 -1.85
C ALA A 105 -3.43 14.45 -1.99
N SER A 106 -3.86 14.74 -3.23
CA SER A 106 -4.85 15.80 -3.54
C SER A 106 -6.30 15.48 -3.16
N MET A 107 -6.58 14.25 -2.68
CA MET A 107 -7.94 13.86 -2.25
C MET A 107 -8.34 14.51 -0.91
N ARG A 108 -7.40 15.11 -0.19
CA ARG A 108 -7.63 15.82 1.07
C ARG A 108 -6.97 17.20 1.01
N PRO A 109 -7.46 18.17 1.79
CA PRO A 109 -6.77 19.43 1.98
C PRO A 109 -5.32 19.19 2.45
N GLU A 110 -4.41 20.05 2.03
CA GLU A 110 -2.97 19.92 2.29
C GLU A 110 -2.65 19.88 3.79
N ASN A 111 -3.44 20.59 4.60
CA ASN A 111 -3.32 20.63 6.06
C ASN A 111 -3.97 19.41 6.78
N GLU A 112 -4.59 18.50 6.05
CA GLU A 112 -5.25 17.28 6.60
C GLU A 112 -4.66 15.99 6.04
N THR A 113 -3.71 16.09 5.11
CA THR A 113 -3.09 14.91 4.50
C THR A 113 -1.79 14.54 5.21
N TRP A 114 -1.65 13.25 5.53
CA TRP A 114 -0.37 12.69 5.98
C TRP A 114 0.65 12.55 4.83
N LEU A 115 0.15 12.53 3.58
CA LEU A 115 0.97 12.41 2.37
C LEU A 115 1.48 13.79 1.96
N ASN A 116 2.33 14.39 2.78
CA ASN A 116 2.98 15.67 2.57
C ASN A 116 4.00 15.63 1.41
N GLU A 117 4.63 16.76 1.10
CA GLU A 117 5.58 16.87 -0.01
C GLU A 117 6.77 15.94 0.14
N GLU A 118 7.33 15.84 1.35
CA GLU A 118 8.49 14.99 1.64
C GLU A 118 8.16 13.49 1.46
N MET A 119 7.00 13.06 1.97
CA MET A 119 6.50 11.70 1.77
C MET A 119 6.29 11.38 0.28
N ARG A 120 5.66 12.31 -0.47
CA ARG A 120 5.47 12.13 -1.91
C ARG A 120 6.80 12.01 -2.65
N ALA A 121 7.76 12.88 -2.36
CA ALA A 121 9.08 12.83 -2.96
C ALA A 121 9.79 11.49 -2.69
N SER A 122 9.68 10.98 -1.47
CA SER A 122 10.27 9.70 -1.07
C SER A 122 9.63 8.51 -1.79
N TYR A 123 8.30 8.46 -1.91
CA TYR A 123 7.64 7.39 -2.68
C TYR A 123 7.92 7.48 -4.18
N LYS A 124 8.00 8.68 -4.78
CA LYS A 124 8.43 8.85 -6.17
C LYS A 124 9.87 8.38 -6.38
N LYS A 125 10.76 8.65 -5.41
CA LYS A 125 12.12 8.13 -5.44
C LYS A 125 12.14 6.60 -5.40
N LEU A 126 11.33 5.97 -4.53
CA LEU A 126 11.17 4.53 -4.49
C LEU A 126 10.60 3.95 -5.80
N ALA A 127 9.70 4.68 -6.47
CA ALA A 127 9.20 4.28 -7.78
C ALA A 127 10.30 4.27 -8.84
N THR A 128 11.13 5.30 -8.89
CA THR A 128 12.31 5.35 -9.78
C THR A 128 13.30 4.20 -9.52
N LEU A 129 13.41 3.75 -8.26
CA LEU A 129 14.26 2.62 -7.87
C LEU A 129 13.59 1.25 -8.09
N GLY A 130 12.32 1.20 -8.52
CA GLY A 130 11.59 -0.03 -8.81
C GLY A 130 11.00 -0.73 -7.58
N HIS A 131 10.78 -0.01 -6.48
CA HIS A 131 10.21 -0.54 -5.24
C HIS A 131 8.78 -0.07 -4.97
N CYS A 132 8.39 1.09 -5.51
CA CYS A 132 7.02 1.61 -5.41
C CYS A 132 6.31 1.45 -6.75
N HIS A 133 5.08 0.95 -6.71
CA HIS A 133 4.29 0.58 -7.88
C HIS A 133 2.87 1.11 -7.76
N SER A 134 2.25 1.35 -8.92
CA SER A 134 0.87 1.84 -8.99
C SER A 134 0.01 0.99 -9.91
N VAL A 135 -1.27 1.04 -9.67
CA VAL A 135 -2.31 0.59 -10.61
C VAL A 135 -3.18 1.78 -10.93
N GLU A 136 -3.35 2.03 -12.21
CA GLU A 136 -4.11 3.14 -12.75
C GLU A 136 -5.42 2.68 -13.35
N VAL A 137 -6.47 3.47 -13.20
CA VAL A 137 -7.76 3.28 -13.87
C VAL A 137 -8.05 4.49 -14.76
N TRP A 138 -8.30 4.20 -16.04
CA TRP A 138 -8.44 5.18 -17.09
C TRP A 138 -9.82 5.14 -17.73
N LYS A 139 -10.32 6.32 -18.10
CA LYS A 139 -11.50 6.52 -18.93
C LYS A 139 -11.19 7.63 -19.92
N ASP A 140 -11.30 7.32 -21.21
CA ASP A 140 -11.05 8.30 -22.28
C ASP A 140 -9.72 9.07 -22.07
N GLU A 141 -8.62 8.34 -21.82
CA GLU A 141 -7.28 8.86 -21.52
C GLU A 141 -7.14 9.63 -20.20
N ALA A 142 -8.23 9.86 -19.46
CA ALA A 142 -8.20 10.50 -18.17
C ALA A 142 -7.91 9.50 -17.05
N LEU A 143 -6.98 9.82 -16.16
CA LEU A 143 -6.69 9.05 -14.96
C LEU A 143 -7.77 9.33 -13.90
N ILE A 144 -8.69 8.36 -13.69
CA ILE A 144 -9.89 8.53 -12.87
C ILE A 144 -9.84 7.83 -11.52
N GLY A 145 -8.85 6.99 -11.30
CA GLY A 145 -8.62 6.29 -10.04
C GLY A 145 -7.33 5.49 -10.07
N GLY A 146 -6.95 4.97 -8.93
CA GLY A 146 -5.76 4.16 -8.80
C GLY A 146 -5.40 3.88 -7.35
N LEU A 147 -4.34 3.10 -7.17
CA LEU A 147 -3.69 2.83 -5.90
C LEU A 147 -2.18 2.77 -6.11
N TYR A 148 -1.42 2.96 -5.04
CA TYR A 148 0.02 2.71 -5.05
C TYR A 148 0.48 2.06 -3.76
N GLY A 149 1.67 1.49 -3.78
CA GLY A 149 2.31 0.87 -2.62
C GLY A 149 3.68 0.30 -2.96
N LEU A 150 4.30 -0.35 -1.97
CA LEU A 150 5.63 -0.90 -2.06
C LEU A 150 5.59 -2.42 -2.21
N SER A 151 6.46 -2.95 -3.05
CA SER A 151 6.69 -4.39 -3.20
C SER A 151 7.84 -4.82 -2.28
N ILE A 152 7.55 -5.74 -1.35
CA ILE A 152 8.52 -6.36 -0.43
C ILE A 152 8.45 -7.88 -0.62
N GLY A 153 9.21 -8.40 -1.57
CA GLY A 153 9.08 -9.80 -1.97
C GLY A 153 7.68 -10.13 -2.48
N GLN A 154 7.02 -11.14 -1.91
CA GLN A 154 5.64 -11.52 -2.24
C GLN A 154 4.57 -10.79 -1.38
N VAL A 155 4.97 -9.70 -0.69
CA VAL A 155 4.08 -8.80 0.03
C VAL A 155 4.00 -7.47 -0.71
N PHE A 156 2.80 -6.89 -0.80
CA PHE A 156 2.58 -5.54 -1.29
C PHE A 156 2.02 -4.68 -0.15
N CYS A 157 2.73 -3.64 0.22
CA CYS A 157 2.30 -2.68 1.23
C CYS A 157 1.52 -1.56 0.53
N GLY A 158 0.19 -1.64 0.56
CA GLY A 158 -0.69 -0.64 -0.07
C GLY A 158 -0.73 0.64 0.76
N GLU A 159 -0.33 1.76 0.17
CA GLU A 159 -0.21 3.04 0.87
C GLU A 159 -1.48 3.86 0.79
N SER A 160 -1.97 4.07 -0.41
CA SER A 160 -3.16 4.89 -0.61
C SER A 160 -3.87 4.55 -1.93
N MET A 161 -5.12 4.98 -2.02
CA MET A 161 -5.91 4.90 -3.24
C MET A 161 -6.74 6.17 -3.41
N PHE A 162 -7.05 6.50 -4.67
CA PHE A 162 -7.95 7.60 -4.99
C PHE A 162 -9.03 7.16 -5.99
N SER A 163 -10.15 7.87 -6.02
CA SER A 163 -11.28 7.60 -6.91
C SER A 163 -11.97 8.91 -7.27
N ARG A 164 -11.83 9.35 -8.51
CA ARG A 164 -12.54 10.52 -9.07
C ARG A 164 -13.86 10.13 -9.72
N GLU A 165 -13.96 8.89 -10.18
CA GLU A 165 -15.17 8.29 -10.74
C GLU A 165 -15.62 7.11 -9.89
N THR A 166 -16.92 6.83 -9.93
CA THR A 166 -17.52 5.73 -9.16
C THR A 166 -16.80 4.41 -9.40
N ASN A 167 -16.47 3.71 -8.31
CA ASN A 167 -15.81 2.40 -8.31
C ASN A 167 -14.38 2.34 -8.85
N ALA A 168 -13.75 3.44 -9.28
CA ALA A 168 -12.43 3.38 -9.89
C ALA A 168 -11.38 2.75 -8.96
N SER A 169 -11.27 3.16 -7.69
CA SER A 169 -10.32 2.54 -6.74
C SER A 169 -10.62 1.07 -6.45
N LYS A 170 -11.90 0.67 -6.43
CA LYS A 170 -12.29 -0.73 -6.23
C LYS A 170 -11.90 -1.60 -7.42
N ILE A 171 -12.00 -1.06 -8.63
CA ILE A 171 -11.56 -1.71 -9.87
C ILE A 171 -10.03 -1.82 -9.88
N ALA A 172 -9.30 -0.77 -9.46
CA ALA A 172 -7.86 -0.83 -9.30
C ALA A 172 -7.45 -1.98 -8.38
N LEU A 173 -8.05 -2.08 -7.19
CA LEU A 173 -7.76 -3.16 -6.24
C LEU A 173 -8.09 -4.54 -6.81
N TRP A 174 -9.24 -4.69 -7.48
CA TRP A 174 -9.61 -5.97 -8.10
C TRP A 174 -8.57 -6.43 -9.12
N TYR A 175 -8.24 -5.59 -10.11
CA TYR A 175 -7.26 -5.94 -11.13
C TYR A 175 -5.86 -6.16 -10.53
N PHE A 176 -5.51 -5.38 -9.53
CA PHE A 176 -4.26 -5.60 -8.80
C PHE A 176 -4.22 -6.95 -8.09
N CYS A 177 -5.28 -7.34 -7.38
CA CYS A 177 -5.34 -8.66 -6.72
C CYS A 177 -5.15 -9.80 -7.72
N GLU A 178 -5.82 -9.75 -8.89
CA GLU A 178 -5.67 -10.77 -9.92
C GLU A 178 -4.26 -10.78 -10.53
N HIS A 179 -3.72 -9.61 -10.84
CA HIS A 179 -2.36 -9.50 -11.34
C HIS A 179 -1.34 -9.97 -10.29
N PHE A 180 -1.48 -9.51 -9.05
CA PHE A 180 -0.56 -9.86 -7.96
C PHE A 180 -0.58 -11.37 -7.64
N LYS A 181 -1.75 -11.99 -7.66
CA LYS A 181 -1.92 -13.44 -7.58
C LYS A 181 -1.17 -14.16 -8.71
N SER A 182 -1.31 -13.69 -9.96
CA SER A 182 -0.67 -14.30 -11.13
C SER A 182 0.87 -14.24 -11.06
N MET A 183 1.40 -13.19 -10.44
CA MET A 183 2.84 -13.01 -10.25
C MET A 183 3.39 -13.65 -8.95
N LYS A 184 2.62 -14.53 -8.30
CA LYS A 184 2.91 -15.22 -7.03
C LYS A 184 2.88 -14.32 -5.78
N GLY A 185 2.28 -13.14 -5.84
CA GLY A 185 2.02 -12.32 -4.68
C GLY A 185 1.06 -13.03 -3.72
N GLN A 186 1.26 -12.86 -2.42
CA GLN A 186 0.53 -13.64 -1.42
C GLN A 186 -0.15 -12.81 -0.34
N LEU A 187 0.34 -11.60 -0.07
CA LEU A 187 -0.19 -10.75 1.00
C LEU A 187 -0.22 -9.29 0.55
N ILE A 188 -1.36 -8.62 0.74
CA ILE A 188 -1.45 -7.17 0.60
C ILE A 188 -1.67 -6.60 2.00
N ASP A 189 -0.69 -5.86 2.49
CA ASP A 189 -0.73 -5.18 3.77
C ASP A 189 -1.38 -3.81 3.59
N CYS A 190 -2.45 -3.54 4.35
CA CYS A 190 -3.19 -2.28 4.35
C CYS A 190 -3.10 -1.55 5.69
N GLN A 191 -2.14 -1.89 6.52
CA GLN A 191 -1.76 -1.32 7.80
C GLN A 191 -2.92 -1.32 8.82
N VAL A 192 -3.86 -0.40 8.73
CA VAL A 192 -4.93 -0.19 9.71
C VAL A 192 -6.30 -0.44 9.10
N MET A 193 -7.12 -1.24 9.79
CA MET A 193 -8.49 -1.52 9.35
C MET A 193 -9.35 -0.25 9.37
N ASN A 194 -10.17 -0.11 8.34
CA ASN A 194 -11.21 0.91 8.27
C ASN A 194 -12.48 0.34 7.61
N PRO A 195 -13.62 1.04 7.73
CA PRO A 195 -14.90 0.56 7.16
C PRO A 195 -14.84 0.29 5.65
N HIS A 196 -14.04 1.06 4.90
CA HIS A 196 -13.89 0.87 3.46
C HIS A 196 -13.16 -0.44 3.15
N LEU A 197 -11.98 -0.68 3.75
CA LEU A 197 -11.22 -1.92 3.59
C LEU A 197 -12.04 -3.14 4.01
N LYS A 198 -12.75 -3.04 5.15
CA LYS A 198 -13.64 -4.10 5.63
C LYS A 198 -14.74 -4.41 4.60
N SER A 199 -15.34 -3.39 3.97
CA SER A 199 -16.35 -3.57 2.92
C SER A 199 -15.82 -4.23 1.65
N LEU A 200 -14.51 -4.17 1.43
CA LEU A 200 -13.81 -4.80 0.31
C LEU A 200 -13.32 -6.23 0.65
N GLY A 201 -13.50 -6.68 1.89
CA GLY A 201 -13.13 -8.02 2.32
C GLY A 201 -11.76 -8.14 2.98
N ALA A 202 -11.16 -7.02 3.41
CA ALA A 202 -9.94 -7.06 4.23
C ALA A 202 -10.18 -7.83 5.53
N GLN A 203 -9.17 -8.54 5.97
CA GLN A 203 -9.12 -9.31 7.20
C GLN A 203 -8.12 -8.69 8.17
N GLU A 204 -8.19 -9.08 9.43
CA GLU A 204 -7.24 -8.67 10.45
C GLU A 204 -6.40 -9.85 10.88
N LEU A 205 -5.08 -9.67 10.92
CA LEU A 205 -4.12 -10.61 11.50
C LEU A 205 -3.58 -10.00 12.80
N ASP A 206 -3.40 -10.82 13.82
CA ASP A 206 -2.63 -10.37 14.98
C ASP A 206 -1.15 -10.17 14.62
N ARG A 207 -0.36 -9.61 15.55
CA ARG A 207 1.04 -9.28 15.28
C ARG A 207 1.87 -10.51 14.91
N ASP A 208 1.67 -11.63 15.61
CA ASP A 208 2.48 -12.82 15.41
C ASP A 208 2.21 -13.43 14.02
N ASP A 209 0.95 -13.59 13.63
CA ASP A 209 0.54 -14.12 12.34
C ASP A 209 0.99 -13.21 11.19
N PHE A 210 0.85 -11.88 11.35
CA PHE A 210 1.31 -10.93 10.36
C PHE A 210 2.84 -10.97 10.20
N MET A 211 3.59 -10.93 11.30
CA MET A 211 5.06 -10.93 11.27
C MET A 211 5.61 -12.25 10.73
N GLN A 212 5.03 -13.38 11.11
CA GLN A 212 5.40 -14.68 10.55
C GLN A 212 5.22 -14.71 9.03
N SER A 213 4.08 -14.23 8.54
CA SER A 213 3.79 -14.14 7.11
C SER A 213 4.78 -13.20 6.39
N LEU A 214 4.97 -11.98 6.91
CA LEU A 214 5.88 -10.99 6.32
C LEU A 214 7.32 -11.53 6.26
N LEU A 215 7.86 -12.07 7.35
CA LEU A 215 9.23 -12.58 7.41
C LEU A 215 9.47 -13.74 6.44
N SER A 216 8.48 -14.58 6.22
CA SER A 216 8.53 -15.67 5.22
C SER A 216 8.48 -15.12 3.80
N LEU A 217 7.53 -14.21 3.50
CA LEU A 217 7.23 -13.78 2.14
C LEU A 217 8.17 -12.69 1.60
N ARG A 218 8.78 -11.88 2.46
CA ARG A 218 9.67 -10.79 2.05
C ARG A 218 10.94 -11.26 1.33
N GLN A 219 11.35 -12.52 1.52
CA GLN A 219 12.53 -13.12 0.86
C GLN A 219 12.17 -13.82 -0.47
N GLU A 220 10.88 -14.10 -0.66
CA GLU A 220 10.39 -14.78 -1.85
C GLU A 220 10.23 -13.78 -3.02
N LYS A 221 10.60 -14.20 -4.23
CA LYS A 221 10.50 -13.32 -5.40
C LYS A 221 9.14 -13.48 -6.08
N VAL A 222 8.59 -12.38 -6.52
CA VAL A 222 7.51 -12.36 -7.53
C VAL A 222 8.07 -12.74 -8.90
N VAL A 223 7.20 -13.08 -9.85
CA VAL A 223 7.58 -13.38 -11.23
C VAL A 223 8.33 -12.18 -11.82
N GLU A 224 9.44 -12.44 -12.49
CA GLU A 224 10.29 -11.40 -13.10
C GLU A 224 9.49 -10.56 -14.10
N ASN A 225 9.77 -9.26 -14.13
CA ASN A 225 9.12 -8.27 -15.00
C ASN A 225 7.61 -8.06 -14.76
N SER A 226 7.02 -8.63 -13.71
CA SER A 226 5.59 -8.48 -13.43
C SER A 226 5.18 -7.05 -13.11
N PHE A 227 6.10 -6.25 -12.60
CA PHE A 227 5.91 -4.82 -12.36
C PHE A 227 6.38 -3.92 -13.52
N LYS A 228 6.64 -4.46 -14.72
CA LYS A 228 6.84 -3.61 -15.89
C LYS A 228 5.59 -2.81 -16.21
N ALA A 229 5.78 -1.56 -16.66
CA ALA A 229 4.70 -0.71 -17.13
C ALA A 229 3.94 -1.39 -18.29
N GLN A 230 2.65 -1.66 -18.08
CA GLN A 230 1.80 -2.38 -19.03
C GLN A 230 0.31 -2.17 -18.74
N TRP A 231 -0.53 -2.48 -19.74
CA TRP A 231 -1.97 -2.61 -19.58
C TRP A 231 -2.31 -3.96 -18.94
N LEU A 232 -3.29 -3.98 -18.04
CA LEU A 232 -3.76 -5.18 -17.38
C LEU A 232 -5.08 -5.66 -17.98
N GLU A 233 -5.14 -6.94 -18.28
CA GLU A 233 -6.35 -7.63 -18.72
C GLU A 233 -6.69 -8.76 -17.73
N LEU A 234 -7.98 -8.98 -17.50
CA LEU A 234 -8.42 -10.14 -16.74
C LEU A 234 -8.46 -11.36 -17.65
N SER A 235 -8.11 -12.52 -17.12
CA SER A 235 -8.28 -13.77 -17.84
C SER A 235 -9.75 -14.01 -18.24
N SER A 236 -9.99 -14.72 -19.34
CA SER A 236 -11.35 -14.97 -19.86
C SER A 236 -12.27 -15.72 -18.89
N GLU A 237 -11.69 -16.45 -17.92
CA GLU A 237 -12.42 -17.18 -16.87
C GLU A 237 -12.94 -16.23 -15.74
N GLU A 238 -12.33 -15.08 -15.55
CA GLU A 238 -12.67 -14.11 -14.50
C GLU A 238 -13.67 -13.04 -14.97
N ASN A 239 -13.94 -12.99 -16.28
CA ASN A 239 -14.92 -12.09 -16.88
C ASN A 239 -16.36 -12.65 -16.88
N GLN A 240 -16.59 -13.87 -16.39
CA GLN A 240 -17.91 -14.49 -16.23
C GLN A 240 -18.40 -14.31 -14.78
#